data_d0c5291b2bb86085cdd457a30c9baff3
#
_entry.id   d0c5291b2bb86085cdd457a30c9baff3
#
_cell.length_a   1.000
_cell.length_b   1.000
_cell.length_c   1.000
_cell.angle_alpha   90.00
_cell.angle_beta   90.00
_cell.angle_gamma   90.00
#
_symmetry.space_group_name_H-M   'P 1'
#
loop_
_entity.id
_entity.type
_entity.pdbx_description
1 polymer ?
#
loop_
_entity_poly.entity_id
_entity_poly.type
_entity_poly.pdbx_seq_one_letter_code
_entity_poly.pdbx_strand_id
1 'polypeptide(L)'
;MSMCSSFKALGIAVGILSAPSLVTALQNGVGKLPVMGYNAWNAFECNVNDTLIIQTAQYMKVYGLLDVGYNHVNLDDCWAMKNRSSTGEVVSDTIRFPDMKNLTDQLHALGFYAGIYSDSGWFTCAGYPGSFMYEEQDALTFQSWGFDFLKYDNCAIPFDDVIREGVVGKYQRMADALTVVAEKTGTTFVFSLCQWGWSQVWLWGASMAHSWRIDGDIGPYWSSIASIINSASFITQATNYYGRNDPDMLEIGNGDLTYDEAKTHFTAWALMKAPLLIGTSLASISSQMLSILKNTEIIAINQDPVYGTSISPFRWGINPDWTFNASFPAQYWSGQSENGTVIMLINTLDEPADMFFNLTESPWIRAGRQYAVRDLWTHTSNGTAVRSFTAADVAPHGVVALLLQDAGDEPAGLLPLCAGEASTQCTAENGTKYY
;
A
#
# COMPACT_ATOMS: atom_id res chain seq x y z
N MET A 1 -28.99 61.41 48.46
CA MET A 1 -29.44 60.62 47.31
C MET A 1 -28.22 60.25 46.48
N SER A 2 -27.72 59.06 46.63
CA SER A 2 -26.53 58.55 45.95
C SER A 2 -26.98 57.36 45.13
N MET A 3 -26.85 57.43 43.79
CA MET A 3 -27.12 56.33 42.85
C MET A 3 -25.83 55.54 42.67
N CYS A 4 -25.87 54.29 43.09
CA CYS A 4 -24.80 53.31 42.86
C CYS A 4 -25.11 52.53 41.58
N SER A 5 -24.33 52.74 40.52
CA SER A 5 -24.46 51.98 39.27
C SER A 5 -23.54 50.77 39.29
N SER A 6 -24.14 49.58 39.24
CA SER A 6 -23.44 48.30 39.15
C SER A 6 -23.03 48.01 37.71
N PHE A 7 -21.75 47.97 37.42
CA PHE A 7 -21.21 47.41 36.17
C PHE A 7 -21.18 45.88 36.27
N LYS A 8 -21.97 45.20 35.44
CA LYS A 8 -21.83 43.75 35.21
C LYS A 8 -20.71 43.52 34.18
N ALA A 9 -19.62 42.90 34.64
CA ALA A 9 -18.60 42.41 33.71
C ALA A 9 -19.10 41.16 32.96
N LEU A 10 -19.19 41.27 31.64
CA LEU A 10 -19.50 40.17 30.75
C LEU A 10 -18.22 39.40 30.48
N GLY A 11 -18.03 38.24 31.11
CA GLY A 11 -16.92 37.33 30.83
C GLY A 11 -17.12 36.64 29.50
N ILE A 12 -16.26 36.95 28.52
CA ILE A 12 -16.19 36.22 27.25
C ILE A 12 -15.39 34.96 27.52
N ALA A 13 -16.08 33.81 27.55
CA ALA A 13 -15.42 32.50 27.53
C ALA A 13 -14.89 32.25 26.13
N VAL A 14 -13.60 32.37 25.93
CA VAL A 14 -12.94 31.92 24.69
C VAL A 14 -12.87 30.39 24.75
N GLY A 15 -13.80 29.75 24.10
CA GLY A 15 -13.72 28.32 23.85
C GLY A 15 -12.53 28.02 22.91
N ILE A 16 -11.50 27.39 23.45
CA ILE A 16 -10.41 26.83 22.64
C ILE A 16 -11.03 25.65 21.91
N LEU A 17 -11.41 25.87 20.64
CA LEU A 17 -11.68 24.78 19.71
C LEU A 17 -10.35 24.05 19.48
N SER A 18 -10.15 22.91 20.15
CA SER A 18 -9.09 21.97 19.79
C SER A 18 -9.37 21.53 18.36
N ALA A 19 -8.57 22.02 17.41
CA ALA A 19 -8.54 21.45 16.08
C ALA A 19 -8.25 19.94 16.21
N PRO A 20 -8.92 19.06 15.46
CA PRO A 20 -8.54 17.67 15.43
C PRO A 20 -7.06 17.60 15.06
N SER A 21 -6.25 16.98 15.92
CA SER A 21 -4.86 16.72 15.60
C SER A 21 -4.83 15.82 14.38
N LEU A 22 -4.42 16.37 13.25
CA LEU A 22 -4.10 15.57 12.06
C LEU A 22 -3.03 14.57 12.51
N VAL A 23 -3.30 13.29 12.37
CA VAL A 23 -2.30 12.25 12.59
C VAL A 23 -1.18 12.51 11.58
N THR A 24 -0.02 12.94 12.07
CA THR A 24 1.16 13.14 11.23
C THR A 24 1.84 11.81 11.02
N ALA A 25 2.19 11.51 9.79
CA ALA A 25 2.95 10.31 9.45
C ALA A 25 4.32 10.29 10.13
N LEU A 26 4.83 9.10 10.41
CA LEU A 26 6.11 8.86 11.11
C LEU A 26 7.30 9.26 10.21
N GLN A 27 7.78 10.50 10.35
CA GLN A 27 8.92 11.04 9.58
C GLN A 27 10.24 10.84 10.36
N ASN A 28 10.72 9.61 10.41
CA ASN A 28 11.95 9.23 11.12
C ASN A 28 13.15 8.96 10.20
N GLY A 29 13.06 9.37 8.94
CA GLY A 29 14.16 9.27 7.96
C GLY A 29 14.10 8.05 7.03
N VAL A 30 13.24 7.05 7.31
CA VAL A 30 13.04 5.87 6.46
C VAL A 30 11.58 5.75 6.01
N GLY A 31 11.29 4.86 5.06
CA GLY A 31 9.92 4.55 4.63
C GLY A 31 9.16 5.70 3.95
N LYS A 32 9.83 6.75 3.45
CA LYS A 32 9.16 7.84 2.72
C LYS A 32 8.36 7.30 1.55
N LEU A 33 8.96 6.46 0.72
CA LEU A 33 8.32 5.78 -0.40
C LEU A 33 7.91 4.35 -0.01
N PRO A 34 7.00 3.71 -0.77
CA PRO A 34 6.64 2.32 -0.56
C PRO A 34 7.87 1.40 -0.60
N VAL A 35 7.93 0.45 0.31
CA VAL A 35 8.96 -0.60 0.27
C VAL A 35 8.73 -1.47 -0.96
N MET A 36 9.79 -1.77 -1.69
CA MET A 36 9.81 -2.75 -2.76
C MET A 36 10.80 -3.87 -2.40
N GLY A 37 10.38 -5.11 -2.50
CA GLY A 37 11.23 -6.20 -2.10
C GLY A 37 10.60 -7.58 -2.24
N TYR A 38 11.05 -8.47 -1.40
CA TYR A 38 10.62 -9.86 -1.31
C TYR A 38 10.22 -10.21 0.13
N ASN A 39 9.20 -11.08 0.27
CA ASN A 39 8.87 -11.72 1.54
C ASN A 39 8.68 -13.22 1.32
N ALA A 40 9.23 -14.03 2.22
CA ALA A 40 9.33 -15.47 2.03
C ALA A 40 8.03 -16.25 2.31
N TRP A 41 7.03 -15.64 2.98
CA TRP A 41 5.89 -16.36 3.55
C TRP A 41 5.05 -17.08 2.50
N ASN A 42 4.52 -16.37 1.50
CA ASN A 42 3.58 -16.94 0.54
C ASN A 42 4.20 -18.04 -0.35
N ALA A 43 5.52 -17.97 -0.57
CA ALA A 43 6.22 -19.00 -1.35
C ALA A 43 6.62 -20.23 -0.53
N PHE A 44 6.94 -20.06 0.76
CA PHE A 44 7.66 -21.11 1.51
C PHE A 44 7.09 -21.39 2.90
N GLU A 45 6.22 -20.54 3.43
CA GLU A 45 5.73 -20.66 4.80
C GLU A 45 6.89 -20.91 5.78
N CYS A 46 6.81 -21.95 6.60
CA CYS A 46 7.87 -22.35 7.53
C CYS A 46 9.02 -23.18 6.89
N ASN A 47 8.97 -23.43 5.58
CA ASN A 47 10.04 -24.16 4.89
C ASN A 47 11.15 -23.23 4.42
N VAL A 48 11.73 -22.49 5.34
CA VAL A 48 12.75 -21.46 5.09
C VAL A 48 14.05 -21.74 5.84
N ASN A 49 15.16 -21.30 5.26
CA ASN A 49 16.49 -21.28 5.88
C ASN A 49 17.34 -20.16 5.29
N ASP A 50 18.51 -19.88 5.86
CA ASP A 50 19.42 -18.84 5.43
C ASP A 50 19.86 -19.00 3.96
N THR A 51 20.17 -20.22 3.56
CA THR A 51 20.58 -20.55 2.19
C THR A 51 19.49 -20.17 1.17
N LEU A 52 18.23 -20.50 1.46
CA LEU A 52 17.09 -20.16 0.61
C LEU A 52 16.95 -18.63 0.47
N ILE A 53 17.07 -17.90 1.58
CA ILE A 53 16.95 -16.42 1.58
C ILE A 53 18.08 -15.80 0.75
N ILE A 54 19.32 -16.26 0.90
CA ILE A 54 20.46 -15.77 0.09
C ILE A 54 20.27 -16.14 -1.39
N GLN A 55 19.81 -17.33 -1.72
CA GLN A 55 19.52 -17.72 -3.10
C GLN A 55 18.43 -16.84 -3.72
N THR A 56 17.39 -16.53 -2.96
CA THR A 56 16.33 -15.62 -3.40
C THR A 56 16.88 -14.23 -3.71
N ALA A 57 17.72 -13.68 -2.86
CA ALA A 57 18.39 -12.39 -3.11
C ALA A 57 19.27 -12.45 -4.38
N GLN A 58 19.95 -13.57 -4.61
CA GLN A 58 20.71 -13.78 -5.85
C GLN A 58 19.83 -13.82 -7.08
N TYR A 59 18.65 -14.50 -7.04
CA TYR A 59 17.68 -14.46 -8.13
C TYR A 59 17.16 -13.04 -8.38
N MET A 60 16.84 -12.28 -7.34
CA MET A 60 16.41 -10.88 -7.49
C MET A 60 17.45 -10.06 -8.27
N LYS A 61 18.72 -10.24 -7.97
CA LYS A 61 19.82 -9.57 -8.65
C LYS A 61 19.97 -10.04 -10.11
N VAL A 62 19.99 -11.36 -10.34
CA VAL A 62 20.15 -11.95 -11.68
C VAL A 62 19.00 -11.56 -12.60
N TYR A 63 17.78 -11.48 -12.08
CA TYR A 63 16.62 -11.09 -12.86
C TYR A 63 16.46 -9.57 -13.03
N GLY A 64 17.36 -8.77 -12.45
CA GLY A 64 17.34 -7.31 -12.53
C GLY A 64 16.20 -6.68 -11.73
N LEU A 65 15.68 -7.36 -10.71
CA LEU A 65 14.68 -6.81 -9.81
C LEU A 65 15.26 -5.72 -8.91
N LEU A 66 16.50 -5.88 -8.45
CA LEU A 66 17.23 -4.84 -7.71
C LEU A 66 17.38 -3.55 -8.54
N ASP A 67 17.63 -3.68 -9.84
CA ASP A 67 17.86 -2.55 -10.75
C ASP A 67 16.59 -1.70 -10.95
N VAL A 68 15.40 -2.29 -10.78
CA VAL A 68 14.11 -1.60 -10.87
C VAL A 68 13.52 -1.23 -9.50
N GLY A 69 14.31 -1.40 -8.40
CA GLY A 69 13.98 -0.86 -7.09
C GLY A 69 13.57 -1.85 -6.01
N TYR A 70 13.48 -3.16 -6.30
CA TYR A 70 13.22 -4.17 -5.27
C TYR A 70 14.46 -4.41 -4.42
N ASN A 71 14.60 -3.65 -3.35
CA ASN A 71 15.82 -3.58 -2.54
C ASN A 71 15.67 -4.14 -1.12
N HIS A 72 14.56 -4.78 -0.78
CA HIS A 72 14.37 -5.45 0.51
C HIS A 72 14.26 -6.97 0.32
N VAL A 73 14.82 -7.74 1.25
CA VAL A 73 14.62 -9.18 1.39
C VAL A 73 14.19 -9.47 2.82
N ASN A 74 12.93 -9.83 2.99
CA ASN A 74 12.31 -9.98 4.29
C ASN A 74 12.11 -11.46 4.64
N LEU A 75 12.69 -11.86 5.77
CA LEU A 75 12.43 -13.13 6.44
C LEU A 75 11.13 -12.99 7.23
N ASP A 76 10.17 -13.86 6.96
CA ASP A 76 8.89 -13.93 7.68
C ASP A 76 8.96 -14.89 8.87
N ASP A 77 7.85 -15.37 9.41
CA ASP A 77 7.76 -16.24 10.59
C ASP A 77 8.62 -17.52 10.48
N CYS A 78 8.71 -18.28 11.53
CA CYS A 78 9.40 -19.59 11.64
C CYS A 78 10.94 -19.56 11.64
N TRP A 79 11.56 -18.41 11.84
CA TRP A 79 13.02 -18.32 11.94
C TRP A 79 13.56 -18.60 13.34
N ALA A 80 12.73 -18.50 14.38
CA ALA A 80 13.13 -18.63 15.79
C ALA A 80 13.09 -20.08 16.27
N MET A 81 13.73 -20.33 17.41
CA MET A 81 13.49 -21.50 18.24
C MET A 81 12.13 -21.39 18.94
N LYS A 82 11.51 -22.54 19.29
CA LYS A 82 10.20 -22.57 19.98
C LYS A 82 10.23 -21.99 21.40
N ASN A 83 11.39 -21.80 21.98
CA ASN A 83 11.55 -21.26 23.33
C ASN A 83 12.61 -20.16 23.34
N ARG A 84 12.39 -19.13 24.15
CA ARG A 84 13.40 -18.12 24.49
C ARG A 84 14.53 -18.75 25.31
N SER A 85 15.68 -18.08 25.35
CA SER A 85 16.79 -18.44 26.22
C SER A 85 16.40 -18.35 27.72
N SER A 86 17.26 -18.84 28.60
CA SER A 86 17.07 -18.69 30.07
C SER A 86 17.10 -17.22 30.54
N THR A 87 17.61 -16.31 29.72
CA THR A 87 17.65 -14.85 29.96
C THR A 87 16.50 -14.10 29.28
N GLY A 88 15.58 -14.83 28.64
CA GLY A 88 14.42 -14.26 27.95
C GLY A 88 14.69 -13.79 26.51
N GLU A 89 15.88 -13.98 25.98
CA GLU A 89 16.23 -13.59 24.60
C GLU A 89 15.53 -14.48 23.59
N VAL A 90 15.04 -13.89 22.48
CA VAL A 90 14.63 -14.65 21.32
C VAL A 90 15.86 -15.26 20.65
N VAL A 91 15.79 -16.53 20.26
CA VAL A 91 16.91 -17.29 19.70
C VAL A 91 16.56 -17.74 18.29
N SER A 92 17.45 -17.53 17.32
CA SER A 92 17.28 -18.08 15.98
C SER A 92 17.36 -19.61 15.99
N ASP A 93 16.69 -20.26 15.04
CA ASP A 93 16.84 -21.70 14.82
C ASP A 93 18.29 -21.99 14.39
N THR A 94 19.05 -22.59 15.26
CA THR A 94 20.50 -22.81 15.09
C THR A 94 20.87 -23.75 13.93
N ILE A 95 19.89 -24.47 13.36
CA ILE A 95 20.08 -25.35 12.20
C ILE A 95 19.74 -24.61 10.91
N ARG A 96 18.59 -23.90 10.89
CA ARG A 96 18.09 -23.21 9.69
C ARG A 96 18.68 -21.81 9.55
N PHE A 97 18.95 -21.14 10.66
CA PHE A 97 19.50 -19.77 10.73
C PHE A 97 20.60 -19.71 11.79
N PRO A 98 21.76 -20.36 11.55
CA PRO A 98 22.82 -20.51 12.55
C PRO A 98 23.47 -19.18 12.92
N ASP A 99 23.45 -18.19 12.04
CA ASP A 99 24.05 -16.88 12.24
C ASP A 99 23.27 -15.79 11.50
N MET A 100 22.38 -15.12 12.24
CA MET A 100 21.53 -14.04 11.70
C MET A 100 22.36 -12.82 11.24
N LYS A 101 23.43 -12.52 11.94
CA LYS A 101 24.31 -11.40 11.56
C LYS A 101 25.00 -11.67 10.23
N ASN A 102 25.51 -12.89 10.04
CA ASN A 102 26.10 -13.29 8.76
C ASN A 102 25.06 -13.28 7.62
N LEU A 103 23.81 -13.66 7.89
CA LEU A 103 22.73 -13.59 6.91
C LEU A 103 22.51 -12.15 6.43
N THR A 104 22.34 -11.21 7.36
CA THR A 104 22.10 -9.79 7.00
C THR A 104 23.33 -9.16 6.33
N ASP A 105 24.55 -9.48 6.78
CA ASP A 105 25.79 -8.99 6.15
C ASP A 105 25.89 -9.45 4.68
N GLN A 106 25.49 -10.68 4.37
CA GLN A 106 25.45 -11.17 2.99
C GLN A 106 24.38 -10.44 2.17
N LEU A 107 23.18 -10.21 2.72
CA LEU A 107 22.11 -9.44 2.05
C LEU A 107 22.56 -8.01 1.76
N HIS A 108 23.17 -7.32 2.74
CA HIS A 108 23.74 -5.99 2.58
C HIS A 108 24.86 -5.96 1.52
N ALA A 109 25.74 -6.95 1.51
CA ALA A 109 26.79 -7.08 0.50
C ALA A 109 26.25 -7.29 -0.92
N LEU A 110 25.07 -7.88 -1.06
CA LEU A 110 24.36 -8.02 -2.34
C LEU A 110 23.62 -6.73 -2.76
N GLY A 111 23.46 -5.75 -1.85
CA GLY A 111 22.80 -4.47 -2.08
C GLY A 111 21.34 -4.40 -1.55
N PHE A 112 20.93 -5.34 -0.69
CA PHE A 112 19.58 -5.40 -0.13
C PHE A 112 19.56 -4.97 1.33
N TYR A 113 18.48 -4.33 1.75
CA TYR A 113 18.07 -4.23 3.14
C TYR A 113 17.46 -5.57 3.61
N ALA A 114 17.62 -5.89 4.88
CA ALA A 114 17.14 -7.13 5.47
C ALA A 114 15.93 -6.86 6.38
N GLY A 115 14.85 -7.62 6.19
CA GLY A 115 13.67 -7.56 7.06
C GLY A 115 13.52 -8.79 7.92
N ILE A 116 12.91 -8.61 9.10
CA ILE A 116 12.56 -9.68 10.03
C ILE A 116 11.09 -9.58 10.44
N TYR A 117 10.56 -10.65 10.99
CA TYR A 117 9.20 -10.79 11.47
C TYR A 117 9.16 -11.03 12.98
N SER A 118 8.18 -10.45 13.66
CA SER A 118 7.76 -10.81 15.00
C SER A 118 6.26 -10.58 15.19
N ASP A 119 5.76 -10.76 16.41
CA ASP A 119 4.34 -10.65 16.74
C ASP A 119 4.12 -9.80 17.99
N SER A 120 3.02 -9.07 18.03
CA SER A 120 2.60 -8.24 19.16
C SER A 120 1.96 -9.03 20.31
N GLY A 121 1.83 -10.35 20.14
CA GLY A 121 1.30 -11.29 21.13
C GLY A 121 2.37 -12.11 21.84
N TRP A 122 1.91 -13.07 22.65
CA TRP A 122 2.78 -14.03 23.31
C TRP A 122 3.51 -14.96 22.35
N PHE A 123 2.84 -15.29 21.23
CA PHE A 123 3.34 -16.17 20.19
C PHE A 123 3.04 -15.62 18.81
N THR A 124 3.91 -15.95 17.85
CA THR A 124 3.67 -15.70 16.43
C THR A 124 2.52 -16.55 15.91
N CYS A 125 2.06 -16.28 14.69
CA CYS A 125 0.98 -17.05 14.06
C CYS A 125 1.34 -18.53 13.86
N ALA A 126 2.62 -18.86 13.65
CA ALA A 126 3.12 -20.23 13.60
C ALA A 126 3.54 -20.80 14.98
N GLY A 127 3.25 -20.09 16.08
CA GLY A 127 3.46 -20.54 17.45
C GLY A 127 4.93 -20.54 17.89
N TYR A 128 5.71 -19.57 17.42
CA TYR A 128 7.04 -19.22 17.94
C TYR A 128 6.93 -18.08 18.97
N PRO A 129 7.98 -17.76 19.74
CA PRO A 129 7.92 -16.65 20.69
C PRO A 129 7.59 -15.32 20.00
N GLY A 130 6.50 -14.67 20.39
CA GLY A 130 6.19 -13.28 20.04
C GLY A 130 6.97 -12.31 20.95
N SER A 131 6.92 -11.01 20.64
CA SER A 131 7.69 -9.98 21.36
C SER A 131 6.95 -9.35 22.55
N PHE A 132 5.71 -9.74 22.83
CA PHE A 132 4.97 -9.18 23.94
C PHE A 132 5.75 -9.30 25.26
N MET A 133 5.91 -8.17 25.97
CA MET A 133 6.73 -8.00 27.20
C MET A 133 8.26 -8.09 26.99
N TYR A 134 8.71 -8.24 25.75
CA TYR A 134 10.13 -8.31 25.38
C TYR A 134 10.50 -7.32 24.27
N GLU A 135 9.64 -6.33 23.99
CA GLU A 135 9.72 -5.48 22.79
C GLU A 135 11.08 -4.78 22.67
N GLU A 136 11.59 -4.16 23.75
CA GLU A 136 12.89 -3.47 23.71
C GLU A 136 14.07 -4.47 23.55
N GLN A 137 14.01 -5.62 24.24
CA GLN A 137 15.03 -6.63 24.15
C GLN A 137 15.10 -7.22 22.72
N ASP A 138 13.94 -7.54 22.15
CA ASP A 138 13.86 -8.12 20.80
C ASP A 138 14.27 -7.11 19.73
N ALA A 139 13.81 -5.85 19.84
CA ALA A 139 14.21 -4.78 18.93
C ALA A 139 15.72 -4.54 18.91
N LEU A 140 16.37 -4.53 20.07
CA LEU A 140 17.83 -4.45 20.19
C LEU A 140 18.51 -5.69 19.58
N THR A 141 17.94 -6.87 19.78
CA THR A 141 18.45 -8.11 19.18
C THR A 141 18.38 -8.04 17.65
N PHE A 142 17.24 -7.65 17.08
CA PHE A 142 17.08 -7.51 15.63
C PHE A 142 18.06 -6.48 15.05
N GLN A 143 18.25 -5.36 15.74
CA GLN A 143 19.25 -4.35 15.35
C GLN A 143 20.66 -4.91 15.42
N SER A 144 21.04 -5.65 16.48
CA SER A 144 22.36 -6.25 16.63
C SER A 144 22.69 -7.28 15.54
N TRP A 145 21.65 -7.93 15.02
CA TRP A 145 21.75 -8.84 13.87
C TRP A 145 21.82 -8.10 12.53
N GLY A 146 21.51 -6.78 12.51
CA GLY A 146 21.62 -5.95 11.30
C GLY A 146 20.38 -5.87 10.46
N PHE A 147 19.19 -6.13 11.01
CA PHE A 147 17.93 -5.94 10.30
C PHE A 147 17.53 -4.46 10.18
N ASP A 148 16.83 -4.12 9.09
CA ASP A 148 16.42 -2.76 8.71
C ASP A 148 14.89 -2.58 8.68
N PHE A 149 14.14 -3.68 8.65
CA PHE A 149 12.68 -3.72 8.51
C PHE A 149 12.09 -4.71 9.50
N LEU A 150 10.96 -4.35 10.12
CA LEU A 150 10.20 -5.24 10.99
C LEU A 150 8.74 -5.35 10.53
N LYS A 151 8.30 -6.57 10.15
CA LYS A 151 6.87 -6.93 10.06
C LYS A 151 6.42 -7.39 11.44
N TYR A 152 5.33 -6.81 11.95
CA TYR A 152 4.86 -7.04 13.32
C TYR A 152 3.39 -7.45 13.32
N ASP A 153 3.14 -8.71 13.68
CA ASP A 153 1.85 -9.37 13.49
C ASP A 153 0.91 -9.26 14.71
N ASN A 154 -0.25 -9.95 14.63
CA ASN A 154 -1.41 -9.76 15.50
C ASN A 154 -1.94 -11.06 16.10
N CYS A 155 -1.16 -12.13 16.16
CA CYS A 155 -1.56 -13.42 16.70
C CYS A 155 -1.39 -13.51 18.24
N ALA A 156 -1.93 -14.55 18.85
CA ALA A 156 -1.81 -14.85 20.29
C ALA A 156 -1.94 -13.62 21.21
N ILE A 157 -3.00 -12.84 20.98
CA ILE A 157 -3.27 -11.55 21.61
C ILE A 157 -3.25 -11.68 23.14
N PRO A 158 -2.50 -10.83 23.88
CA PRO A 158 -2.50 -10.79 25.33
C PRO A 158 -3.84 -10.28 25.88
N PHE A 159 -4.72 -11.21 26.21
CA PHE A 159 -6.12 -10.92 26.53
C PHE A 159 -6.32 -9.85 27.60
N ASP A 160 -5.58 -9.93 28.70
CA ASP A 160 -5.71 -8.99 29.81
C ASP A 160 -5.20 -7.60 29.47
N ASP A 161 -4.17 -7.49 28.64
CA ASP A 161 -3.53 -6.22 28.32
C ASP A 161 -4.22 -5.49 27.15
N VAL A 162 -4.82 -6.22 26.21
CA VAL A 162 -5.68 -5.63 25.17
C VAL A 162 -6.88 -4.89 25.78
N ILE A 163 -7.43 -5.40 26.88
CA ILE A 163 -8.51 -4.72 27.63
C ILE A 163 -8.00 -3.41 28.24
N ARG A 164 -6.75 -3.34 28.72
CA ARG A 164 -6.17 -2.15 29.37
C ARG A 164 -5.63 -1.13 28.39
N GLU A 165 -4.90 -1.57 27.36
CA GLU A 165 -4.14 -0.69 26.46
C GLU A 165 -4.80 -0.56 25.08
N GLY A 166 -5.73 -1.47 24.75
CA GLY A 166 -6.34 -1.57 23.43
C GLY A 166 -5.38 -2.10 22.35
N VAL A 167 -5.90 -2.29 21.16
CA VAL A 167 -5.12 -2.77 20.01
C VAL A 167 -3.99 -1.80 19.66
N VAL A 168 -4.24 -0.50 19.75
CA VAL A 168 -3.23 0.54 19.47
C VAL A 168 -2.06 0.44 20.45
N GLY A 169 -2.34 0.28 21.75
CA GLY A 169 -1.31 0.23 22.79
C GLY A 169 -0.31 -0.90 22.62
N LYS A 170 -0.77 -2.09 22.21
CA LYS A 170 0.15 -3.21 21.99
C LYS A 170 1.14 -3.00 20.84
N TYR A 171 0.75 -2.26 19.79
CA TYR A 171 1.67 -1.89 18.71
C TYR A 171 2.56 -0.72 19.11
N GLN A 172 2.03 0.20 19.95
CA GLN A 172 2.80 1.32 20.47
C GLN A 172 4.03 0.87 21.28
N ARG A 173 3.93 -0.23 22.03
CA ARG A 173 5.06 -0.82 22.77
C ARG A 173 6.27 -1.09 21.87
N MET A 174 6.06 -1.72 20.71
CA MET A 174 7.16 -1.98 19.76
C MET A 174 7.62 -0.69 19.07
N ALA A 175 6.71 0.23 18.73
CA ALA A 175 7.09 1.53 18.17
C ALA A 175 7.98 2.33 19.12
N ASP A 176 7.67 2.32 20.42
CA ASP A 176 8.49 2.93 21.46
C ASP A 176 9.85 2.23 21.58
N ALA A 177 9.89 0.90 21.54
CA ALA A 177 11.12 0.12 21.56
C ALA A 177 12.02 0.42 20.36
N LEU A 178 11.46 0.53 19.16
CA LEU A 178 12.21 0.90 17.94
C LEU A 178 12.73 2.34 18.02
N THR A 179 12.00 3.24 18.67
CA THR A 179 12.47 4.62 18.95
C THR A 179 13.68 4.59 19.88
N VAL A 180 13.63 3.81 20.96
CA VAL A 180 14.78 3.61 21.88
C VAL A 180 15.98 3.02 21.15
N VAL A 181 15.77 2.07 20.24
CA VAL A 181 16.83 1.51 19.38
C VAL A 181 17.47 2.60 18.51
N ALA A 182 16.65 3.43 17.85
CA ALA A 182 17.15 4.51 17.01
C ALA A 182 17.98 5.53 17.81
N GLU A 183 17.54 5.89 19.02
CA GLU A 183 18.26 6.80 19.93
C GLU A 183 19.59 6.22 20.41
N LYS A 184 19.62 4.92 20.73
CA LYS A 184 20.81 4.24 21.26
C LYS A 184 21.85 3.90 20.20
N THR A 185 21.42 3.56 18.96
CA THR A 185 22.29 2.95 17.95
C THR A 185 22.40 3.73 16.65
N GLY A 186 21.48 4.69 16.43
CA GLY A 186 21.35 5.39 15.14
C GLY A 186 20.63 4.59 14.06
N THR A 187 20.22 3.35 14.32
CA THR A 187 19.50 2.49 13.36
C THR A 187 18.01 2.73 13.42
N THR A 188 17.41 3.13 12.32
CA THR A 188 15.97 3.33 12.20
C THR A 188 15.35 2.22 11.36
N PHE A 189 14.35 1.52 11.90
CA PHE A 189 13.63 0.47 11.19
C PHE A 189 12.48 1.02 10.34
N VAL A 190 12.26 0.43 9.18
CA VAL A 190 10.95 0.49 8.54
C VAL A 190 10.02 -0.44 9.33
N PHE A 191 8.94 0.11 9.88
CA PHE A 191 7.99 -0.63 10.71
C PHE A 191 6.69 -0.86 9.96
N SER A 192 6.26 -2.13 9.85
CA SER A 192 5.08 -2.58 9.11
C SER A 192 4.15 -3.38 10.03
N LEU A 193 2.90 -2.94 10.15
CA LEU A 193 1.90 -3.59 11.01
C LEU A 193 1.10 -4.62 10.22
N CYS A 194 1.20 -5.89 10.59
CA CYS A 194 0.34 -6.95 10.06
C CYS A 194 -0.92 -7.05 10.94
N GLN A 195 -1.84 -6.09 10.80
CA GLN A 195 -2.93 -5.86 11.77
C GLN A 195 -4.32 -6.23 11.21
N TRP A 196 -4.41 -6.63 9.93
CA TRP A 196 -5.59 -7.18 9.26
C TRP A 196 -6.80 -6.23 9.18
N GLY A 197 -6.59 -4.92 9.29
CA GLY A 197 -7.66 -3.92 9.23
C GLY A 197 -8.43 -3.72 10.54
N TRP A 198 -8.13 -4.48 11.59
CA TRP A 198 -8.85 -4.38 12.86
C TRP A 198 -8.69 -2.98 13.49
N SER A 199 -9.72 -2.56 14.18
CA SER A 199 -9.78 -1.24 14.82
C SER A 199 -9.48 -0.09 13.86
N GLN A 200 -9.76 -0.27 12.56
CA GLN A 200 -9.56 0.76 11.54
C GLN A 200 -8.12 1.30 11.55
N VAL A 201 -7.16 0.40 11.41
CA VAL A 201 -5.71 0.70 11.52
C VAL A 201 -5.27 1.89 10.65
N TRP A 202 -5.94 2.14 9.53
CA TRP A 202 -5.72 3.29 8.66
C TRP A 202 -5.99 4.66 9.31
N LEU A 203 -6.66 4.71 10.48
CA LEU A 203 -6.90 5.95 11.22
C LEU A 203 -5.77 6.30 12.19
N TRP A 204 -4.96 5.32 12.60
CA TRP A 204 -3.92 5.51 13.62
C TRP A 204 -2.53 4.97 13.23
N GLY A 205 -2.44 4.03 12.29
CA GLY A 205 -1.18 3.37 11.91
C GLY A 205 -0.07 4.34 11.51
N ALA A 206 -0.41 5.44 10.82
CA ALA A 206 0.55 6.44 10.38
C ALA A 206 1.29 7.15 11.53
N SER A 207 0.76 7.15 12.76
CA SER A 207 1.42 7.77 13.90
C SER A 207 2.62 6.98 14.43
N MET A 208 2.73 5.69 14.08
CA MET A 208 3.73 4.79 14.65
C MET A 208 4.41 3.86 13.65
N ALA A 209 3.90 3.75 12.42
CA ALA A 209 4.39 2.81 11.42
C ALA A 209 4.36 3.39 10.00
N HIS A 210 5.08 2.74 9.07
CA HIS A 210 5.19 3.16 7.68
C HIS A 210 4.19 2.45 6.75
N SER A 211 3.67 1.30 7.17
CA SER A 211 2.60 0.57 6.47
C SER A 211 1.78 -0.28 7.44
N TRP A 212 0.56 -0.60 7.04
CA TRP A 212 -0.36 -1.43 7.84
C TRP A 212 -1.28 -2.24 6.94
N ARG A 213 -1.36 -3.54 7.22
CA ARG A 213 -2.28 -4.47 6.58
C ARG A 213 -3.73 -4.05 6.82
N ILE A 214 -4.49 -3.97 5.72
CA ILE A 214 -5.88 -3.45 5.72
C ILE A 214 -6.94 -4.55 5.71
N ASP A 215 -6.56 -5.80 5.41
CA ASP A 215 -7.47 -6.94 5.29
C ASP A 215 -6.77 -8.23 5.74
N GLY A 216 -7.48 -9.35 5.74
CA GLY A 216 -6.93 -10.70 5.92
C GLY A 216 -5.87 -11.05 4.89
N ASP A 217 -5.29 -12.25 5.02
CA ASP A 217 -4.21 -12.68 4.14
C ASP A 217 -4.70 -12.92 2.70
N ILE A 218 -3.89 -12.47 1.74
CA ILE A 218 -4.18 -12.61 0.32
C ILE A 218 -4.03 -14.07 -0.14
N GLY A 219 -4.95 -14.51 -1.01
CA GLY A 219 -4.81 -15.76 -1.73
C GLY A 219 -4.52 -15.52 -3.22
N PRO A 220 -3.83 -16.46 -3.90
CA PRO A 220 -3.40 -16.32 -5.28
C PRO A 220 -4.52 -16.65 -6.29
N TYR A 221 -5.66 -15.99 -6.15
CA TYR A 221 -6.85 -16.14 -7.00
C TYR A 221 -7.66 -14.84 -7.07
N TRP A 222 -8.37 -14.63 -8.16
CA TRP A 222 -9.04 -13.37 -8.48
C TRP A 222 -9.97 -12.86 -7.39
N SER A 223 -10.83 -13.71 -6.82
CA SER A 223 -11.80 -13.24 -5.83
C SER A 223 -11.15 -12.70 -4.54
N SER A 224 -9.94 -13.17 -4.17
CA SER A 224 -9.17 -12.59 -3.08
C SER A 224 -8.66 -11.20 -3.45
N ILE A 225 -8.09 -11.05 -4.63
CA ILE A 225 -7.57 -9.77 -5.14
C ILE A 225 -8.70 -8.74 -5.26
N ALA A 226 -9.83 -9.12 -5.86
CA ALA A 226 -11.01 -8.26 -6.01
C ALA A 226 -11.55 -7.78 -4.64
N SER A 227 -11.63 -8.68 -3.66
CA SER A 227 -12.08 -8.35 -2.30
C SER A 227 -11.16 -7.32 -1.64
N ILE A 228 -9.85 -7.47 -1.76
CA ILE A 228 -8.86 -6.55 -1.18
C ILE A 228 -8.90 -5.19 -1.89
N ILE A 229 -9.02 -5.16 -3.23
CA ILE A 229 -9.22 -3.91 -3.99
C ILE A 229 -10.49 -3.21 -3.53
N ASN A 230 -11.59 -3.96 -3.29
CA ASN A 230 -12.82 -3.40 -2.77
C ASN A 230 -12.62 -2.79 -1.38
N SER A 231 -11.97 -3.49 -0.45
CA SER A 231 -11.66 -2.96 0.88
C SER A 231 -10.80 -1.69 0.80
N ALA A 232 -9.77 -1.69 -0.04
CA ALA A 232 -8.87 -0.56 -0.26
C ALA A 232 -9.60 0.67 -0.82
N SER A 233 -10.63 0.49 -1.67
CA SER A 233 -11.36 1.57 -2.34
C SER A 233 -12.00 2.60 -1.40
N PHE A 234 -12.30 2.21 -0.16
CA PHE A 234 -12.95 3.07 0.84
C PHE A 234 -11.97 3.84 1.74
N ILE A 235 -10.67 3.52 1.67
CA ILE A 235 -9.66 4.02 2.61
C ILE A 235 -8.41 4.60 1.93
N THR A 236 -8.48 4.91 0.65
CA THR A 236 -7.36 5.43 -0.16
C THR A 236 -6.72 6.69 0.42
N GLN A 237 -7.51 7.53 1.10
CA GLN A 237 -7.08 8.78 1.73
C GLN A 237 -6.08 8.58 2.89
N ALA A 238 -5.95 7.38 3.42
CA ALA A 238 -5.01 7.09 4.50
C ALA A 238 -3.55 6.94 4.02
N THR A 239 -3.35 6.78 2.71
CA THR A 239 -2.02 6.58 2.11
C THR A 239 -1.37 7.91 1.74
N ASN A 240 -0.12 8.10 2.21
CA ASN A 240 0.74 9.21 1.85
C ASN A 240 2.22 8.85 2.08
N TYR A 241 3.14 9.81 1.93
CA TYR A 241 4.52 9.64 2.35
C TYR A 241 4.61 9.20 3.81
N TYR A 242 5.55 8.32 4.10
CA TYR A 242 5.85 7.75 5.42
C TYR A 242 4.74 6.91 6.06
N GLY A 243 3.56 6.78 5.44
CA GLY A 243 2.46 6.00 5.99
C GLY A 243 1.47 5.56 4.92
N ARG A 244 1.17 4.25 4.82
CA ARG A 244 0.32 3.72 3.75
C ARG A 244 -0.41 2.45 4.09
N ASN A 245 -1.55 2.28 3.42
CA ASN A 245 -2.27 1.02 3.37
C ASN A 245 -1.40 -0.07 2.73
N ASP A 246 -1.45 -1.26 3.31
CA ASP A 246 -0.79 -2.45 2.79
C ASP A 246 -1.86 -3.50 2.47
N PRO A 247 -2.15 -3.76 1.20
CA PRO A 247 -3.12 -4.77 0.76
C PRO A 247 -2.52 -6.17 0.67
N ASP A 248 -1.36 -6.41 1.31
CA ASP A 248 -0.60 -7.65 1.33
C ASP A 248 0.36 -7.84 0.14
N MET A 249 1.02 -8.97 0.08
CA MET A 249 2.08 -9.29 -0.85
C MET A 249 1.59 -9.43 -2.29
N LEU A 250 2.55 -9.41 -3.21
CA LEU A 250 2.30 -9.68 -4.62
C LEU A 250 2.31 -11.18 -4.89
N GLU A 251 1.19 -11.71 -5.37
CA GLU A 251 1.00 -13.12 -5.75
C GLU A 251 1.31 -13.39 -7.23
N ILE A 252 2.18 -12.58 -7.84
CA ILE A 252 2.49 -12.65 -9.26
C ILE A 252 3.27 -13.93 -9.60
N GLY A 253 2.57 -14.89 -10.19
CA GLY A 253 3.10 -16.21 -10.53
C GLY A 253 2.80 -17.31 -9.50
N ASN A 254 2.02 -17.01 -8.46
CA ASN A 254 1.44 -17.99 -7.56
C ASN A 254 0.04 -18.42 -8.02
N GLY A 255 -0.38 -19.62 -7.64
CA GLY A 255 -1.73 -20.14 -7.84
C GLY A 255 -2.21 -20.13 -9.30
N ASP A 256 -3.50 -19.82 -9.46
CA ASP A 256 -4.19 -19.91 -10.75
C ASP A 256 -4.45 -18.54 -11.41
N LEU A 257 -3.78 -17.48 -10.96
CA LEU A 257 -3.93 -16.15 -11.56
C LEU A 257 -3.55 -16.18 -13.05
N THR A 258 -4.49 -15.72 -13.87
CA THR A 258 -4.20 -15.45 -15.29
C THR A 258 -3.20 -14.30 -15.44
N TYR A 259 -2.65 -14.12 -16.63
CA TYR A 259 -1.74 -13.01 -16.91
C TYR A 259 -2.41 -11.66 -16.71
N ASP A 260 -3.67 -11.50 -17.12
CA ASP A 260 -4.40 -10.25 -17.00
C ASP A 260 -4.79 -9.96 -15.54
N GLU A 261 -5.18 -10.96 -14.76
CA GLU A 261 -5.39 -10.83 -13.31
C GLU A 261 -4.11 -10.46 -12.58
N ALA A 262 -2.97 -11.07 -12.93
CA ALA A 262 -1.66 -10.72 -12.37
C ALA A 262 -1.26 -9.26 -12.71
N LYS A 263 -1.54 -8.80 -13.94
CA LYS A 263 -1.37 -7.39 -14.33
C LYS A 263 -2.27 -6.46 -13.51
N THR A 264 -3.53 -6.83 -13.33
CA THR A 264 -4.50 -6.04 -12.53
C THR A 264 -4.05 -5.95 -11.09
N HIS A 265 -3.66 -7.07 -10.49
CA HIS A 265 -3.10 -7.13 -9.14
C HIS A 265 -1.91 -6.17 -8.98
N PHE A 266 -0.89 -6.32 -9.83
CA PHE A 266 0.30 -5.47 -9.78
C PHE A 266 -0.03 -3.98 -9.96
N THR A 267 -0.89 -3.67 -10.95
CA THR A 267 -1.28 -2.29 -11.23
C THR A 267 -2.01 -1.66 -10.05
N ALA A 268 -2.99 -2.35 -9.47
CA ALA A 268 -3.75 -1.85 -8.33
C ALA A 268 -2.84 -1.57 -7.13
N TRP A 269 -1.97 -2.53 -6.74
CA TRP A 269 -1.00 -2.33 -5.66
C TRP A 269 -0.07 -1.14 -5.91
N ALA A 270 0.50 -1.06 -7.10
CA ALA A 270 1.43 0.00 -7.44
C ALA A 270 0.76 1.39 -7.43
N LEU A 271 -0.40 1.52 -8.05
CA LEU A 271 -1.07 2.81 -8.17
C LEU A 271 -1.73 3.25 -6.85
N MET A 272 -2.12 2.32 -5.99
CA MET A 272 -2.55 2.61 -4.62
C MET A 272 -1.38 2.97 -3.69
N LYS A 273 -0.13 3.00 -4.19
CA LYS A 273 1.07 3.30 -3.40
C LYS A 273 1.31 2.30 -2.27
N ALA A 274 0.92 1.05 -2.47
CA ALA A 274 1.17 -0.03 -1.53
C ALA A 274 2.65 -0.46 -1.52
N PRO A 275 3.13 -1.13 -0.46
CA PRO A 275 4.38 -1.88 -0.56
C PRO A 275 4.30 -2.91 -1.69
N LEU A 276 5.38 -3.08 -2.43
CA LEU A 276 5.49 -4.07 -3.50
C LEU A 276 6.41 -5.21 -3.05
N LEU A 277 5.88 -6.12 -2.26
CA LEU A 277 6.63 -7.27 -1.71
C LEU A 277 6.27 -8.53 -2.50
N ILE A 278 7.22 -9.07 -3.24
CA ILE A 278 7.05 -10.30 -4.04
C ILE A 278 6.91 -11.49 -3.10
N GLY A 279 5.79 -12.23 -3.21
CA GLY A 279 5.51 -13.43 -2.42
C GLY A 279 5.70 -14.74 -3.18
N THR A 280 6.28 -14.72 -4.39
CA THR A 280 6.39 -15.87 -5.29
C THR A 280 7.80 -16.46 -5.28
N SER A 281 7.91 -17.79 -5.44
CA SER A 281 9.21 -18.44 -5.61
C SER A 281 9.90 -17.99 -6.90
N LEU A 282 10.99 -17.25 -6.76
CA LEU A 282 11.76 -16.75 -7.91
C LEU A 282 12.52 -17.85 -8.66
N ALA A 283 12.73 -19.02 -8.05
CA ALA A 283 13.39 -20.15 -8.71
C ALA A 283 12.58 -20.71 -9.88
N SER A 284 11.25 -20.52 -9.88
CA SER A 284 10.32 -21.07 -10.89
C SER A 284 9.46 -20.02 -11.59
N ILE A 285 9.68 -18.73 -11.34
CA ILE A 285 8.89 -17.67 -11.96
C ILE A 285 9.04 -17.65 -13.47
N SER A 286 7.94 -17.54 -14.22
CA SER A 286 7.99 -17.44 -15.69
C SER A 286 8.50 -16.06 -16.13
N SER A 287 9.07 -15.99 -17.33
CA SER A 287 9.52 -14.71 -17.92
C SER A 287 8.35 -13.73 -18.11
N GLN A 288 7.15 -14.24 -18.36
CA GLN A 288 5.93 -13.44 -18.51
C GLN A 288 5.54 -12.78 -17.19
N MET A 289 5.52 -13.52 -16.08
CA MET A 289 5.22 -12.95 -14.75
C MET A 289 6.34 -12.03 -14.27
N LEU A 290 7.60 -12.37 -14.55
CA LEU A 290 8.73 -11.50 -14.27
C LEU A 290 8.63 -10.16 -15.02
N SER A 291 8.09 -10.13 -16.24
CA SER A 291 7.90 -8.88 -17.00
C SER A 291 6.89 -7.94 -16.34
N ILE A 292 5.85 -8.46 -15.67
CA ILE A 292 4.90 -7.68 -14.89
C ILE A 292 5.63 -6.95 -13.75
N LEU A 293 6.39 -7.70 -12.94
CA LEU A 293 7.15 -7.16 -11.80
C LEU A 293 8.19 -6.11 -12.20
N LYS A 294 8.58 -6.07 -13.46
CA LYS A 294 9.61 -5.16 -13.99
C LYS A 294 9.05 -4.01 -14.84
N ASN A 295 7.75 -3.77 -14.85
CA ASN A 295 7.20 -2.63 -15.56
C ASN A 295 7.60 -1.31 -14.89
N THR A 296 8.59 -0.64 -15.44
CA THR A 296 9.18 0.57 -14.87
C THR A 296 8.23 1.77 -14.87
N GLU A 297 7.27 1.84 -15.80
CA GLU A 297 6.31 2.96 -15.83
C GLU A 297 5.24 2.81 -14.73
N ILE A 298 4.80 1.60 -14.45
CA ILE A 298 3.92 1.31 -13.31
C ILE A 298 4.67 1.51 -11.98
N ILE A 299 5.92 1.02 -11.89
CA ILE A 299 6.78 1.22 -10.72
C ILE A 299 7.02 2.72 -10.46
N ALA A 300 7.25 3.53 -11.51
CA ALA A 300 7.46 4.96 -11.37
C ALA A 300 6.26 5.68 -10.72
N ILE A 301 5.03 5.22 -10.96
CA ILE A 301 3.86 5.75 -10.25
C ILE A 301 3.91 5.37 -8.77
N ASN A 302 4.25 4.14 -8.42
CA ASN A 302 4.40 3.70 -7.03
C ASN A 302 5.48 4.51 -6.29
N GLN A 303 6.60 4.74 -6.93
CA GLN A 303 7.79 5.39 -6.40
C GLN A 303 7.86 6.89 -6.70
N ASP A 304 6.74 7.53 -6.99
CA ASP A 304 6.68 8.96 -7.34
C ASP A 304 7.19 9.84 -6.18
N PRO A 305 8.24 10.66 -6.42
CA PRO A 305 8.84 11.50 -5.38
C PRO A 305 8.03 12.75 -5.04
N VAL A 306 7.04 13.12 -5.88
CA VAL A 306 6.24 14.34 -5.79
C VAL A 306 4.85 14.07 -5.22
N TYR A 307 4.25 12.92 -5.55
CA TYR A 307 2.92 12.53 -5.08
C TYR A 307 2.96 11.21 -4.32
N GLY A 308 2.80 11.27 -2.99
CA GLY A 308 2.75 10.10 -2.11
C GLY A 308 1.34 9.50 -1.94
N THR A 309 0.31 10.19 -2.42
CA THR A 309 -1.10 9.79 -2.25
C THR A 309 -1.50 8.70 -3.23
N SER A 310 -2.36 7.78 -2.76
CA SER A 310 -3.00 6.75 -3.58
C SER A 310 -3.89 7.35 -4.66
N ILE A 311 -4.10 6.63 -5.76
CA ILE A 311 -5.27 6.85 -6.62
C ILE A 311 -6.55 6.53 -5.84
N SER A 312 -7.67 7.07 -6.28
CA SER A 312 -8.99 6.84 -5.66
C SER A 312 -10.05 6.57 -6.72
N PRO A 313 -11.09 5.78 -6.39
CA PRO A 313 -12.22 5.61 -7.30
C PRO A 313 -12.93 6.92 -7.56
N PHE A 314 -13.29 7.16 -8.81
CA PHE A 314 -14.23 8.22 -9.18
C PHE A 314 -15.58 7.68 -9.68
N ARG A 315 -15.63 6.39 -10.01
CA ARG A 315 -16.87 5.67 -10.38
C ARG A 315 -16.71 4.17 -10.09
N TRP A 316 -17.74 3.55 -9.51
CA TRP A 316 -17.74 2.09 -9.25
C TRP A 316 -18.06 1.27 -10.49
N GLY A 317 -18.78 1.81 -11.48
CA GLY A 317 -19.11 1.15 -12.72
C GLY A 317 -20.40 0.33 -12.64
N ILE A 318 -20.32 -0.99 -12.58
CA ILE A 318 -21.50 -1.85 -12.51
C ILE A 318 -22.24 -1.78 -11.17
N ASN A 319 -21.57 -1.40 -10.10
CA ASN A 319 -22.21 -1.09 -8.83
C ASN A 319 -22.52 0.39 -8.70
N PRO A 320 -23.52 0.80 -7.93
CA PRO A 320 -23.66 2.19 -7.50
C PRO A 320 -22.40 2.66 -6.77
N ASP A 321 -22.05 3.92 -6.92
CA ASP A 321 -20.88 4.49 -6.25
C ASP A 321 -20.96 4.29 -4.73
N TRP A 322 -19.80 4.03 -4.11
CA TRP A 322 -19.64 3.77 -2.68
C TRP A 322 -20.37 2.50 -2.18
N THR A 323 -20.68 1.57 -3.08
CA THR A 323 -21.26 0.27 -2.70
C THR A 323 -20.16 -0.75 -2.43
N PHE A 324 -20.15 -1.31 -1.22
CA PHE A 324 -19.25 -2.41 -0.87
C PHE A 324 -19.73 -3.70 -1.58
N ASN A 325 -18.87 -4.23 -2.45
CA ASN A 325 -19.11 -5.51 -3.13
C ASN A 325 -17.75 -6.19 -3.45
N ALA A 326 -17.40 -7.19 -2.65
CA ALA A 326 -16.12 -7.87 -2.73
C ALA A 326 -15.86 -8.55 -4.09
N SER A 327 -16.91 -8.95 -4.82
CA SER A 327 -16.78 -9.59 -6.13
C SER A 327 -16.64 -8.58 -7.28
N PHE A 328 -17.17 -7.36 -7.08
CA PHE A 328 -17.17 -6.31 -8.08
C PHE A 328 -16.67 -5.00 -7.46
N PRO A 329 -15.36 -4.85 -7.26
CA PRO A 329 -14.77 -3.62 -6.73
C PRO A 329 -14.97 -2.44 -7.70
N ALA A 330 -14.63 -1.23 -7.24
CA ALA A 330 -14.65 -0.05 -8.09
C ALA A 330 -13.82 -0.25 -9.36
N GLN A 331 -14.38 0.15 -10.51
CA GLN A 331 -13.79 -0.10 -11.83
C GLN A 331 -12.95 1.09 -12.35
N TYR A 332 -13.26 2.32 -11.95
CA TYR A 332 -12.69 3.55 -12.51
C TYR A 332 -11.98 4.36 -11.43
N TRP A 333 -10.66 4.51 -11.58
CA TRP A 333 -9.78 5.12 -10.60
C TRP A 333 -8.92 6.21 -11.22
N SER A 334 -8.62 7.25 -10.45
CA SER A 334 -7.68 8.29 -10.88
C SER A 334 -6.91 8.88 -9.71
N GLY A 335 -5.76 9.48 -10.03
CA GLY A 335 -4.90 10.19 -9.10
C GLY A 335 -3.88 11.05 -9.82
N GLN A 336 -2.99 11.64 -9.06
CA GLN A 336 -1.92 12.47 -9.59
C GLN A 336 -0.58 11.75 -9.56
N SER A 337 0.27 12.09 -10.52
CA SER A 337 1.69 11.79 -10.51
C SER A 337 2.48 13.02 -10.95
N GLU A 338 3.81 13.00 -10.76
CA GLU A 338 4.70 14.07 -11.22
C GLU A 338 4.48 14.41 -12.70
N ASN A 339 4.14 13.41 -13.51
CA ASN A 339 4.06 13.54 -14.96
C ASN A 339 2.63 13.74 -15.50
N GLY A 340 1.61 13.79 -14.65
CA GLY A 340 0.23 13.99 -15.08
C GLY A 340 -0.82 13.27 -14.25
N THR A 341 -2.00 13.10 -14.81
CA THR A 341 -3.10 12.35 -14.17
C THR A 341 -3.01 10.86 -14.53
N VAL A 342 -3.01 10.02 -13.51
CA VAL A 342 -3.03 8.56 -13.67
C VAL A 342 -4.47 8.07 -13.68
N ILE A 343 -4.81 7.20 -14.63
CA ILE A 343 -6.11 6.53 -14.72
C ILE A 343 -5.88 5.01 -14.64
N MET A 344 -6.70 4.33 -13.86
CA MET A 344 -6.79 2.87 -13.84
C MET A 344 -8.24 2.46 -14.11
N LEU A 345 -8.43 1.57 -15.08
CA LEU A 345 -9.72 0.97 -15.42
C LEU A 345 -9.61 -0.53 -15.21
N ILE A 346 -10.51 -1.12 -14.43
CA ILE A 346 -10.53 -2.57 -14.15
C ILE A 346 -11.82 -3.16 -14.73
N ASN A 347 -11.71 -4.08 -15.66
CA ASN A 347 -12.84 -4.91 -16.06
C ASN A 347 -13.05 -5.99 -14.99
N THR A 348 -14.17 -5.95 -14.28
CA THR A 348 -14.51 -6.93 -13.23
C THR A 348 -15.40 -8.06 -13.71
N LEU A 349 -15.67 -8.13 -15.02
CA LEU A 349 -16.50 -9.17 -15.65
C LEU A 349 -15.65 -10.37 -16.12
N ASP A 350 -16.31 -11.52 -16.29
CA ASP A 350 -15.71 -12.75 -16.81
C ASP A 350 -15.61 -12.73 -18.36
N GLU A 351 -15.95 -11.61 -19.01
CA GLU A 351 -15.91 -11.42 -20.45
C GLU A 351 -15.25 -10.08 -20.82
N PRO A 352 -14.68 -9.93 -22.03
CA PRO A 352 -14.15 -8.65 -22.48
C PRO A 352 -15.20 -7.56 -22.50
N ALA A 353 -14.81 -6.33 -22.14
CA ALA A 353 -15.73 -5.20 -22.12
C ALA A 353 -15.05 -3.90 -22.57
N ASP A 354 -15.82 -3.02 -23.21
CA ASP A 354 -15.41 -1.65 -23.47
C ASP A 354 -15.60 -0.81 -22.21
N MET A 355 -14.57 -0.06 -21.82
CA MET A 355 -14.59 0.80 -20.65
C MET A 355 -14.53 2.26 -21.06
N PHE A 356 -15.67 2.92 -20.97
CA PHE A 356 -15.85 4.35 -21.32
C PHE A 356 -15.93 5.23 -20.09
N PHE A 357 -15.31 6.42 -20.16
CA PHE A 357 -15.52 7.47 -19.18
C PHE A 357 -15.39 8.87 -19.82
N ASN A 358 -16.12 9.84 -19.26
CA ASN A 358 -15.86 11.24 -19.57
C ASN A 358 -14.66 11.71 -18.74
N LEU A 359 -13.72 12.42 -19.35
CA LEU A 359 -12.49 12.83 -18.67
C LEU A 359 -12.76 13.60 -17.38
N THR A 360 -13.78 14.46 -17.38
CA THR A 360 -14.18 15.30 -16.24
C THR A 360 -14.91 14.55 -15.11
N GLU A 361 -15.17 13.25 -15.25
CA GLU A 361 -15.58 12.43 -14.11
C GLU A 361 -14.42 12.27 -13.10
N SER A 362 -13.18 12.30 -13.58
CA SER A 362 -12.01 12.36 -12.71
C SER A 362 -11.86 13.78 -12.10
N PRO A 363 -11.72 13.91 -10.77
CA PRO A 363 -11.54 15.22 -10.13
C PRO A 363 -10.21 15.89 -10.48
N TRP A 364 -9.28 15.16 -11.10
CA TRP A 364 -7.95 15.65 -11.48
C TRP A 364 -7.88 16.19 -12.90
N ILE A 365 -8.93 16.04 -13.68
CA ILE A 365 -9.01 16.48 -15.07
C ILE A 365 -9.73 17.84 -15.16
N ARG A 366 -9.15 18.77 -15.90
CA ARG A 366 -9.74 20.09 -16.14
C ARG A 366 -10.60 20.05 -17.39
N ALA A 367 -11.81 20.59 -17.29
CA ALA A 367 -12.68 20.82 -18.45
C ALA A 367 -12.05 21.82 -19.44
N GLY A 368 -12.38 21.69 -20.72
CA GLY A 368 -11.89 22.54 -21.79
C GLY A 368 -10.44 22.28 -22.23
N ARG A 369 -9.85 21.16 -21.74
CA ARG A 369 -8.50 20.72 -22.12
C ARG A 369 -8.56 19.40 -22.88
N GLN A 370 -7.57 19.16 -23.71
CA GLN A 370 -7.27 17.86 -24.30
C GLN A 370 -6.04 17.24 -23.62
N TYR A 371 -5.93 15.92 -23.64
CA TYR A 371 -4.89 15.20 -22.92
C TYR A 371 -4.19 14.19 -23.82
N ALA A 372 -2.87 14.26 -23.92
CA ALA A 372 -2.07 13.20 -24.52
C ALA A 372 -2.19 11.94 -23.64
N VAL A 373 -2.45 10.81 -24.27
CA VAL A 373 -2.70 9.52 -23.60
C VAL A 373 -1.52 8.61 -23.82
N ARG A 374 -0.89 8.14 -22.73
CA ARG A 374 0.13 7.11 -22.75
C ARG A 374 -0.38 5.85 -22.03
N ASP A 375 -0.29 4.72 -22.68
CA ASP A 375 -0.56 3.41 -22.08
C ASP A 375 0.71 2.93 -21.36
N LEU A 376 0.60 2.69 -20.05
CA LEU A 376 1.72 2.31 -19.18
C LEU A 376 2.09 0.82 -19.27
N TRP A 377 1.24 -0.02 -19.91
CA TRP A 377 1.52 -1.43 -20.14
C TRP A 377 2.14 -1.70 -21.50
N THR A 378 1.63 -1.05 -22.53
CA THR A 378 2.17 -1.21 -23.89
C THR A 378 3.33 -0.26 -24.16
N HIS A 379 3.57 0.71 -23.28
CA HIS A 379 4.58 1.75 -23.42
C HIS A 379 4.38 2.60 -24.69
N THR A 380 3.12 2.77 -25.13
CA THR A 380 2.77 3.48 -26.36
C THR A 380 1.99 4.75 -26.09
N SER A 381 2.11 5.70 -27.02
CA SER A 381 1.26 6.90 -27.05
C SER A 381 0.01 6.62 -27.87
N ASN A 382 -1.16 6.76 -27.26
CA ASN A 382 -2.47 6.51 -27.88
C ASN A 382 -3.15 7.79 -28.41
N GLY A 383 -2.35 8.78 -28.80
CA GLY A 383 -2.85 10.05 -29.33
C GLY A 383 -3.38 10.98 -28.25
N THR A 384 -4.44 11.72 -28.55
CA THR A 384 -5.02 12.76 -27.69
C THR A 384 -6.49 12.46 -27.41
N ALA A 385 -6.87 12.41 -26.15
CA ALA A 385 -8.26 12.32 -25.72
C ALA A 385 -8.86 13.72 -25.57
N VAL A 386 -10.07 13.90 -26.09
CA VAL A 386 -10.88 15.12 -25.97
C VAL A 386 -12.21 14.73 -25.35
N ARG A 387 -12.49 15.25 -24.15
CA ARG A 387 -13.73 15.07 -23.38
C ARG A 387 -13.99 13.65 -22.88
N SER A 388 -13.65 12.61 -23.63
CA SER A 388 -13.89 11.22 -23.24
C SER A 388 -12.76 10.31 -23.73
N PHE A 389 -12.71 9.13 -23.16
CA PHE A 389 -11.84 8.04 -23.57
C PHE A 389 -12.58 6.71 -23.48
N THR A 390 -12.30 5.81 -24.45
CA THR A 390 -12.78 4.43 -24.43
C THR A 390 -11.58 3.50 -24.53
N ALA A 391 -11.41 2.64 -23.55
CA ALA A 391 -10.56 1.47 -23.67
C ALA A 391 -11.42 0.33 -24.22
N ALA A 392 -11.17 -0.06 -25.46
CA ALA A 392 -11.93 -1.12 -26.11
C ALA A 392 -11.38 -2.51 -25.75
N ASP A 393 -12.28 -3.48 -25.67
CA ASP A 393 -11.97 -4.91 -25.55
C ASP A 393 -11.03 -5.24 -24.36
N VAL A 394 -11.29 -4.61 -23.20
CA VAL A 394 -10.52 -4.89 -21.98
C VAL A 394 -10.79 -6.32 -21.54
N ALA A 395 -9.76 -7.14 -21.47
CA ALA A 395 -9.85 -8.57 -21.13
C ALA A 395 -10.61 -8.84 -19.82
N PRO A 396 -11.16 -10.04 -19.62
CA PRO A 396 -11.75 -10.44 -18.33
C PRO A 396 -10.76 -10.24 -17.20
N HIS A 397 -11.21 -9.60 -16.12
CA HIS A 397 -10.39 -9.22 -14.96
C HIS A 397 -9.14 -8.38 -15.30
N GLY A 398 -9.08 -7.86 -16.54
CA GLY A 398 -7.96 -7.11 -17.07
C GLY A 398 -7.96 -5.64 -16.61
N VAL A 399 -6.82 -4.99 -16.78
CA VAL A 399 -6.59 -3.60 -16.40
C VAL A 399 -6.05 -2.77 -17.54
N VAL A 400 -6.49 -1.53 -17.62
CA VAL A 400 -5.87 -0.46 -18.41
C VAL A 400 -5.29 0.59 -17.47
N ALA A 401 -4.03 0.93 -17.64
CA ALA A 401 -3.34 1.96 -16.87
C ALA A 401 -2.82 3.05 -17.81
N LEU A 402 -3.29 4.27 -17.61
CA LEU A 402 -2.97 5.40 -18.49
C LEU A 402 -2.34 6.54 -17.70
N LEU A 403 -1.42 7.25 -18.36
CA LEU A 403 -0.96 8.57 -17.94
C LEU A 403 -1.53 9.62 -18.93
N LEU A 404 -2.28 10.56 -18.40
CA LEU A 404 -2.88 11.68 -19.15
C LEU A 404 -2.10 12.95 -18.86
N GLN A 405 -1.52 13.54 -19.93
CA GLN A 405 -0.77 14.79 -19.85
C GLN A 405 -1.53 15.91 -20.54
N ASP A 406 -1.66 17.06 -19.89
CA ASP A 406 -2.33 18.23 -20.48
C ASP A 406 -1.64 18.62 -21.79
N ALA A 407 -2.39 18.59 -22.91
CA ALA A 407 -1.91 18.84 -24.26
C ALA A 407 -2.45 20.16 -24.85
N GLY A 408 -2.96 21.05 -24.02
CA GLY A 408 -3.49 22.34 -24.43
C GLY A 408 -5.02 22.41 -24.40
N ASP A 409 -5.55 23.48 -24.97
CA ASP A 409 -7.01 23.70 -25.04
C ASP A 409 -7.67 22.69 -25.98
N GLU A 410 -8.92 22.33 -25.68
CA GLU A 410 -9.70 21.49 -26.59
C GLU A 410 -9.94 22.24 -27.93
N PRO A 411 -10.19 21.50 -29.03
CA PRO A 411 -10.44 22.12 -30.33
C PRO A 411 -11.61 23.13 -30.29
N ALA A 412 -11.42 24.27 -30.94
CA ALA A 412 -12.45 25.31 -31.02
C ALA A 412 -13.72 24.82 -31.74
N GLY A 413 -14.88 25.35 -31.35
CA GLY A 413 -16.17 25.08 -31.98
C GLY A 413 -16.90 23.82 -31.44
N LEU A 414 -16.38 23.19 -30.41
CA LEU A 414 -17.12 22.14 -29.72
C LEU A 414 -18.27 22.73 -28.90
N LEU A 415 -19.39 22.00 -28.82
CA LEU A 415 -20.50 22.34 -27.94
C LEU A 415 -20.06 22.38 -26.47
N PRO A 416 -20.69 23.20 -25.61
CA PRO A 416 -20.39 23.19 -24.16
C PRO A 416 -20.45 21.82 -23.54
N LEU A 417 -19.54 21.55 -22.58
CA LEU A 417 -19.52 20.31 -21.80
C LEU A 417 -20.71 20.27 -20.84
N CYS A 418 -21.53 19.26 -21.00
CA CYS A 418 -22.52 18.86 -20.02
C CYS A 418 -22.12 17.49 -19.47
N ALA A 419 -21.59 17.43 -18.25
CA ALA A 419 -21.08 16.20 -17.69
C ALA A 419 -22.20 15.22 -17.31
N GLY A 420 -22.06 13.95 -17.73
CA GLY A 420 -22.85 12.80 -17.29
C GLY A 420 -24.35 12.88 -17.59
N GLU A 421 -25.13 12.10 -16.86
CA GLU A 421 -26.60 12.07 -16.93
C GLU A 421 -27.28 13.41 -16.56
N ALA A 422 -26.53 14.34 -16.01
CA ALA A 422 -26.94 15.72 -15.74
C ALA A 422 -27.01 16.59 -17.01
N SER A 423 -26.80 16.04 -18.20
CA SER A 423 -26.89 16.77 -19.49
C SER A 423 -28.22 17.51 -19.67
N THR A 424 -29.32 17.00 -19.10
CA THR A 424 -30.63 17.66 -19.07
C THR A 424 -30.64 18.98 -18.30
N GLN A 425 -29.64 19.26 -17.49
CA GLN A 425 -29.51 20.48 -16.70
C GLN A 425 -28.60 21.51 -17.35
N CYS A 426 -27.85 21.16 -18.41
CA CYS A 426 -27.05 22.12 -19.16
C CYS A 426 -27.93 23.08 -19.96
N THR A 427 -27.91 24.34 -19.58
CA THR A 427 -28.74 25.35 -20.18
C THR A 427 -27.90 26.60 -20.44
N ALA A 428 -27.90 27.10 -21.66
CA ALA A 428 -27.28 28.38 -21.99
C ALA A 428 -28.05 29.55 -21.35
N GLU A 429 -27.42 30.74 -21.28
CA GLU A 429 -28.03 31.94 -20.70
C GLU A 429 -29.37 32.28 -21.35
N ASN A 430 -29.55 32.00 -22.63
CA ASN A 430 -30.80 32.20 -23.37
C ASN A 430 -31.85 31.09 -23.16
N GLY A 431 -31.63 30.16 -22.26
CA GLY A 431 -32.55 29.05 -21.96
C GLY A 431 -32.43 27.82 -22.90
N THR A 432 -31.53 27.84 -23.89
CA THR A 432 -31.30 26.68 -24.76
C THR A 432 -30.69 25.52 -23.96
N LYS A 433 -31.35 24.38 -24.02
CA LYS A 433 -30.83 23.14 -23.37
C LYS A 433 -29.92 22.37 -24.32
N TYR A 434 -28.81 21.88 -23.77
CA TYR A 434 -27.86 21.02 -24.48
C TYR A 434 -28.00 19.60 -23.94
N TYR A 435 -28.17 18.63 -24.80
CA TYR A 435 -28.34 17.22 -24.50
C TYR A 435 -27.14 16.41 -24.96
#